data_19b43e3e8242a0ea880a83ab27c42cd7
#
_entry.id   19b43e3e8242a0ea880a83ab27c42cd7
#
_cell.length_a   1.000
_cell.length_b   1.000
_cell.length_c   1.000
_cell.angle_alpha   90.00
_cell.angle_beta   90.00
_cell.angle_gamma   90.00
#
_symmetry.space_group_name_H-M   'P 1'
#
loop_
_entity.id
_entity.type
_entity.pdbx_description
1 polymer ?
#
loop_
_entity_poly.entity_id
_entity_poly.type
_entity_poly.pdbx_seq_one_letter_code
_entity_poly.pdbx_strand_id
1 'polypeptide(L)'
;LKPTRISYCLLFCSLLLLPLSAWGHVQAGSANRVFTLDETISLLNTAAADNGVFRWDPFFQEGSFALGGHHGIFSTALSPGQTGFLMLNNRDIYTVPLPYLQGGELVFPEAFVVTAQQAFTRVARDNFHYRIAAIIIDPGHGGRDPGAVFYHTINGRRQLVRESDIVLNASKMLRDMLVRRYPDKRILMTRERDVFISLEDRAFFANSVPVRDHEAIIFISMHANAAMNRNARGFEVWHLTHTYQRQILDETQFPDPDLRQILNLLTEESFRMEGILLSQAILDGLYGTMGNQMPNRGLRAEDWFVVRRSNMPAVLVELGFVTNREDSILMTNNATLRRMVEGVYRGITEFVSAFERSGGFIIAQ
;
A
#
# COMPACT_ATOMS: atom_id res chain seq x y z
N LEU A 1 -3.55 -49.35 -34.12
CA LEU A 1 -3.53 -47.95 -33.79
C LEU A 1 -2.94 -47.78 -32.40
N LYS A 2 -1.68 -47.34 -32.34
CA LYS A 2 -0.90 -47.15 -31.09
C LYS A 2 -1.29 -45.83 -30.40
N PRO A 3 -1.38 -45.76 -29.05
CA PRO A 3 -1.52 -44.52 -28.35
C PRO A 3 -0.15 -43.89 -28.16
N THR A 4 -0.03 -42.61 -28.54
CA THR A 4 1.12 -41.73 -28.36
C THR A 4 1.30 -41.39 -26.86
N ARG A 5 2.52 -41.66 -26.37
CA ARG A 5 2.96 -41.31 -25.02
C ARG A 5 3.13 -39.78 -24.93
N ILE A 6 2.42 -39.13 -24.02
CA ILE A 6 2.70 -37.77 -23.59
C ILE A 6 3.75 -37.88 -22.50
N SER A 7 4.94 -37.35 -22.83
CA SER A 7 6.08 -37.21 -21.90
C SER A 7 5.80 -36.05 -20.98
N TYR A 8 5.53 -36.32 -19.71
CA TYR A 8 5.58 -35.29 -18.66
C TYR A 8 7.04 -34.99 -18.35
N CYS A 9 7.48 -33.82 -18.78
CA CYS A 9 8.75 -33.25 -18.34
C CYS A 9 8.55 -32.73 -16.92
N LEU A 10 8.94 -33.54 -15.94
CA LEU A 10 9.07 -33.13 -14.54
C LEU A 10 10.30 -32.22 -14.45
N LEU A 11 10.09 -30.90 -14.53
CA LEU A 11 11.07 -29.94 -14.08
C LEU A 11 11.10 -30.00 -12.54
N PHE A 12 12.12 -30.64 -12.01
CA PHE A 12 12.53 -30.54 -10.63
C PHE A 12 12.91 -29.09 -10.35
N CYS A 13 11.99 -28.30 -9.79
CA CYS A 13 12.35 -27.11 -9.04
C CYS A 13 13.08 -27.59 -7.79
N SER A 14 14.40 -27.50 -7.80
CA SER A 14 15.22 -27.63 -6.59
C SER A 14 14.87 -26.50 -5.65
N LEU A 15 13.89 -26.74 -4.75
CA LEU A 15 13.79 -25.98 -3.52
C LEU A 15 15.12 -26.15 -2.78
N LEU A 16 15.93 -25.12 -2.80
CA LEU A 16 16.99 -24.94 -1.81
C LEU A 16 16.30 -24.78 -0.46
N LEU A 17 16.13 -25.93 0.22
CA LEU A 17 15.92 -26.02 1.64
C LEU A 17 17.15 -25.37 2.31
N LEU A 18 17.09 -24.08 2.58
CA LEU A 18 17.96 -23.50 3.58
C LEU A 18 17.64 -24.20 4.90
N PRO A 19 18.67 -24.74 5.58
CA PRO A 19 18.44 -25.49 6.79
C PRO A 19 17.80 -24.57 7.85
N LEU A 20 16.76 -25.06 8.52
CA LEU A 20 16.13 -24.50 9.72
C LEU A 20 17.08 -24.33 10.91
N SER A 21 18.39 -24.34 10.70
CA SER A 21 19.43 -24.20 11.72
C SER A 21 19.91 -22.77 11.95
N ALA A 22 19.26 -21.76 11.40
CA ALA A 22 19.51 -20.35 11.74
C ALA A 22 18.74 -19.87 12.99
N TRP A 23 18.05 -20.75 13.68
CA TRP A 23 17.60 -20.52 15.03
C TRP A 23 18.81 -20.73 15.96
N GLY A 24 19.64 -19.70 16.07
CA GLY A 24 20.67 -19.66 17.08
C GLY A 24 20.00 -19.73 18.47
N HIS A 25 19.99 -20.90 19.05
CA HIS A 25 19.82 -21.02 20.48
C HIS A 25 20.97 -20.22 21.12
N VAL A 26 20.67 -19.02 21.57
CA VAL A 26 21.53 -18.32 22.50
C VAL A 26 21.54 -19.16 23.75
N GLN A 27 22.67 -19.83 24.01
CA GLN A 27 22.88 -20.54 25.27
C GLN A 27 22.64 -19.57 26.41
N ALA A 28 21.73 -19.93 27.31
CA ALA A 28 21.51 -19.29 28.58
C ALA A 28 22.78 -19.45 29.43
N GLY A 29 23.62 -18.41 29.45
CA GLY A 29 24.89 -18.46 30.16
C GLY A 29 25.60 -17.12 30.19
N SER A 30 24.95 -16.05 30.69
CA SER A 30 25.57 -14.91 31.35
C SER A 30 24.48 -14.15 32.12
N ALA A 31 24.83 -13.56 33.24
CA ALA A 31 23.94 -12.71 34.04
C ALA A 31 23.21 -11.72 33.12
N ASN A 32 21.89 -11.55 33.29
CA ASN A 32 21.01 -10.67 32.51
C ASN A 32 21.58 -9.24 32.45
N ARG A 33 22.47 -8.99 31.49
CA ARG A 33 22.98 -7.66 31.27
C ARG A 33 21.86 -6.82 30.72
N VAL A 34 21.69 -5.62 31.27
CA VAL A 34 20.78 -4.60 30.79
C VAL A 34 21.58 -3.34 30.46
N PHE A 35 21.07 -2.59 29.50
CA PHE A 35 21.63 -1.32 29.06
C PHE A 35 20.67 -0.19 29.43
N THR A 36 21.21 0.94 29.81
CA THR A 36 20.43 2.16 29.93
C THR A 36 19.96 2.66 28.56
N LEU A 37 19.06 3.62 28.54
CA LEU A 37 18.61 4.24 27.30
C LEU A 37 19.79 4.86 26.53
N ASP A 38 20.66 5.62 27.21
CA ASP A 38 21.80 6.29 26.57
C ASP A 38 22.81 5.30 25.97
N GLU A 39 23.11 4.21 26.69
CA GLU A 39 23.97 3.13 26.18
C GLU A 39 23.32 2.48 24.95
N THR A 40 22.01 2.22 24.99
CA THR A 40 21.27 1.62 23.89
C THR A 40 21.27 2.55 22.65
N ILE A 41 20.98 3.81 22.83
CA ILE A 41 21.03 4.81 21.74
C ILE A 41 22.44 4.88 21.14
N SER A 42 23.48 4.92 21.97
CA SER A 42 24.87 4.94 21.50
C SER A 42 25.23 3.71 20.66
N LEU A 43 24.81 2.52 21.10
CA LEU A 43 25.02 1.28 20.38
C LEU A 43 24.25 1.22 19.05
N LEU A 44 23.02 1.69 19.03
CA LEU A 44 22.21 1.72 17.81
C LEU A 44 22.72 2.76 16.81
N ASN A 45 23.12 3.96 17.27
CA ASN A 45 23.72 4.98 16.43
C ASN A 45 25.00 4.49 15.74
N THR A 46 25.83 3.72 16.48
CA THR A 46 27.03 3.10 15.89
C THR A 46 26.67 2.09 14.79
N ALA A 47 25.60 1.32 14.98
CA ALA A 47 25.14 0.32 14.01
C ALA A 47 24.56 0.95 12.73
N ALA A 48 23.87 2.08 12.86
CA ALA A 48 23.22 2.78 11.75
C ALA A 48 24.08 3.88 11.11
N ALA A 49 25.23 4.21 11.70
CA ALA A 49 26.10 5.35 11.32
C ALA A 49 25.36 6.70 11.27
N ASP A 50 24.36 6.87 12.14
CA ASP A 50 23.50 8.05 12.23
C ASP A 50 23.14 8.40 13.66
N ASN A 51 22.70 9.63 13.90
CA ASN A 51 22.19 10.08 15.18
C ASN A 51 20.68 9.85 15.26
N GLY A 52 20.29 8.76 15.91
CA GLY A 52 18.90 8.36 16.04
C GLY A 52 18.10 9.22 17.02
N VAL A 53 16.81 9.26 16.79
CA VAL A 53 15.82 9.83 17.70
C VAL A 53 15.09 8.69 18.41
N PHE A 54 15.03 8.78 19.75
CA PHE A 54 14.26 7.88 20.59
C PHE A 54 13.03 8.62 21.13
N ARG A 55 11.91 7.91 21.18
CA ARG A 55 10.67 8.35 21.84
C ARG A 55 10.14 7.21 22.70
N TRP A 56 9.57 7.54 23.84
CA TRP A 56 8.88 6.59 24.71
C TRP A 56 7.63 7.23 25.28
N ASP A 57 6.53 6.51 25.16
CA ASP A 57 5.26 6.88 25.77
C ASP A 57 4.96 5.91 26.93
N PRO A 58 5.08 6.37 28.20
CA PRO A 58 4.84 5.53 29.35
C PRO A 58 3.36 5.17 29.54
N PHE A 59 2.44 5.92 28.96
CA PHE A 59 1.00 5.66 29.06
C PHE A 59 0.60 4.48 28.17
N PHE A 60 1.07 4.47 26.92
CA PHE A 60 0.84 3.37 25.99
C PHE A 60 1.86 2.25 26.13
N GLN A 61 2.89 2.41 26.95
CA GLN A 61 4.00 1.46 27.11
C GLN A 61 4.65 1.11 25.77
N GLU A 62 4.87 2.12 24.94
CA GLU A 62 5.42 1.98 23.61
C GLU A 62 6.65 2.85 23.44
N GLY A 63 7.69 2.30 22.81
CA GLY A 63 8.89 3.02 22.46
C GLY A 63 9.20 2.93 20.99
N SER A 64 9.94 3.92 20.47
CA SER A 64 10.39 3.91 19.10
C SER A 64 11.80 4.48 18.94
N PHE A 65 12.51 3.97 17.93
CA PHE A 65 13.77 4.49 17.42
C PHE A 65 13.61 4.92 15.96
N ALA A 66 14.15 6.07 15.60
CA ALA A 66 14.30 6.49 14.21
C ALA A 66 15.79 6.66 13.92
N LEU A 67 16.33 5.89 12.95
CA LEU A 67 17.78 5.77 12.67
C LEU A 67 17.98 5.59 11.16
N GLY A 68 18.76 6.47 10.53
CA GLY A 68 19.17 6.31 9.12
C GLY A 68 18.00 6.18 8.13
N GLY A 69 16.87 6.84 8.39
CA GLY A 69 15.65 6.71 7.57
C GLY A 69 14.82 5.46 7.86
N HIS A 70 15.22 4.66 8.85
CA HIS A 70 14.49 3.49 9.34
C HIS A 70 13.95 3.75 10.74
N HIS A 71 12.83 3.12 11.08
CA HIS A 71 12.25 3.23 12.42
C HIS A 71 11.91 1.87 12.98
N GLY A 72 12.11 1.72 14.28
CA GLY A 72 11.70 0.56 15.04
C GLY A 72 10.68 0.96 16.10
N ILE A 73 9.63 0.15 16.26
CA ILE A 73 8.61 0.32 17.30
C ILE A 73 8.64 -0.94 18.18
N PHE A 74 8.50 -0.76 19.49
CA PHE A 74 8.47 -1.85 20.44
C PHE A 74 7.59 -1.51 21.65
N SER A 75 7.02 -2.52 22.28
CA SER A 75 6.33 -2.37 23.55
C SER A 75 7.32 -2.47 24.71
N THR A 76 6.97 -1.89 25.87
CA THR A 76 7.71 -2.05 27.11
C THR A 76 6.97 -2.97 28.08
N ALA A 77 7.69 -3.65 28.95
CA ALA A 77 7.13 -4.57 29.94
C ALA A 77 6.93 -3.89 31.30
N LEU A 78 5.94 -4.38 32.06
CA LEU A 78 5.76 -3.97 33.44
C LEU A 78 6.78 -4.65 34.41
N SER A 79 7.35 -5.77 33.98
CA SER A 79 8.31 -6.55 34.78
C SER A 79 9.34 -7.23 33.88
N PRO A 80 10.56 -7.51 34.43
CA PRO A 80 11.59 -8.20 33.67
C PRO A 80 11.15 -9.61 33.22
N GLY A 81 11.71 -10.07 32.09
CA GLY A 81 11.50 -11.41 31.55
C GLY A 81 10.30 -11.60 30.66
N GLN A 82 9.51 -10.54 30.39
CA GLN A 82 8.46 -10.57 29.38
C GLN A 82 9.07 -10.47 27.97
N THR A 83 8.50 -11.21 27.04
CA THR A 83 8.85 -11.16 25.61
C THR A 83 7.75 -10.49 24.81
N GLY A 84 8.14 -9.85 23.74
CA GLY A 84 7.23 -9.19 22.79
C GLY A 84 7.96 -8.95 21.48
N PHE A 85 7.65 -7.86 20.80
CA PHE A 85 8.15 -7.63 19.47
C PHE A 85 8.87 -6.29 19.34
N LEU A 86 9.94 -6.31 18.57
CA LEU A 86 10.51 -5.14 17.90
C LEU A 86 10.06 -5.21 16.45
N MET A 87 9.31 -4.23 16.00
CA MET A 87 8.89 -4.10 14.60
C MET A 87 9.72 -3.02 13.94
N LEU A 88 10.41 -3.36 12.85
CA LEU A 88 11.21 -2.44 12.05
C LEU A 88 10.48 -2.09 10.76
N ASN A 89 10.37 -0.80 10.46
CA ASN A 89 9.72 -0.27 9.27
C ASN A 89 8.29 -0.82 9.04
N ASN A 90 7.57 -1.12 10.13
CA ASN A 90 6.22 -1.71 10.16
C ASN A 90 6.07 -3.05 9.41
N ARG A 91 7.17 -3.78 9.18
CA ARG A 91 7.16 -5.05 8.45
C ARG A 91 8.00 -6.14 9.07
N ASP A 92 9.27 -5.83 9.35
CA ASP A 92 10.20 -6.81 9.88
C ASP A 92 9.98 -6.94 11.38
N ILE A 93 9.61 -8.12 11.84
CA ILE A 93 9.23 -8.37 13.22
C ILE A 93 10.20 -9.34 13.85
N TYR A 94 10.71 -8.95 15.01
CA TYR A 94 11.66 -9.70 15.80
C TYR A 94 11.07 -9.97 17.18
N THR A 95 11.04 -11.22 17.59
CA THR A 95 10.70 -11.56 18.98
C THR A 95 11.87 -11.21 19.88
N VAL A 96 11.65 -10.37 20.88
CA VAL A 96 12.67 -9.84 21.79
C VAL A 96 12.20 -9.87 23.25
N PRO A 97 13.12 -9.99 24.23
CA PRO A 97 12.79 -9.62 25.61
C PRO A 97 12.48 -8.13 25.66
N LEU A 98 11.36 -7.75 26.28
CA LEU A 98 10.92 -6.36 26.29
C LEU A 98 11.75 -5.50 27.25
N PRO A 99 12.04 -4.23 26.89
CA PRO A 99 12.52 -3.21 27.82
C PRO A 99 11.53 -3.01 28.96
N TYR A 100 12.01 -2.67 30.14
CA TYR A 100 11.19 -2.49 31.34
C TYR A 100 11.76 -1.37 32.23
N LEU A 101 10.96 -0.93 33.21
CA LEU A 101 11.41 0.04 34.19
C LEU A 101 12.16 -0.64 35.34
N GLN A 102 13.37 -0.17 35.63
CA GLN A 102 14.16 -0.57 36.78
C GLN A 102 14.59 0.68 37.56
N GLY A 103 14.11 0.79 38.79
CA GLY A 103 14.41 2.00 39.59
C GLY A 103 13.86 3.32 39.04
N GLY A 104 12.86 3.26 38.15
CA GLY A 104 12.26 4.42 37.49
C GLY A 104 12.92 4.75 36.15
N GLU A 105 14.00 4.07 35.76
CA GLU A 105 14.68 4.23 34.48
C GLU A 105 14.31 3.09 33.52
N LEU A 106 14.17 3.42 32.24
CA LEU A 106 13.92 2.43 31.20
C LEU A 106 15.22 1.71 30.86
N VAL A 107 15.23 0.37 31.02
CA VAL A 107 16.39 -0.48 30.73
C VAL A 107 16.06 -1.48 29.64
N PHE A 108 17.07 -1.83 28.87
CA PHE A 108 16.97 -2.68 27.70
C PHE A 108 17.74 -3.98 27.89
N PRO A 109 17.09 -5.14 27.84
CA PRO A 109 17.80 -6.43 27.88
C PRO A 109 18.85 -6.56 26.77
N GLU A 110 19.98 -7.17 27.03
CA GLU A 110 21.04 -7.35 26.03
C GLU A 110 20.54 -7.97 24.70
N ALA A 111 19.70 -9.00 24.82
CA ALA A 111 19.14 -9.65 23.63
C ALA A 111 18.23 -8.71 22.78
N PHE A 112 17.54 -7.75 23.43
CA PHE A 112 16.83 -6.69 22.72
C PHE A 112 17.81 -5.81 21.92
N VAL A 113 18.85 -5.30 22.60
CA VAL A 113 19.82 -4.38 21.98
C VAL A 113 20.57 -5.06 20.84
N VAL A 114 21.02 -6.30 21.03
CA VAL A 114 21.70 -7.08 19.99
C VAL A 114 20.79 -7.29 18.77
N THR A 115 19.55 -7.69 19.00
CA THR A 115 18.57 -7.89 17.91
C THR A 115 18.30 -6.59 17.17
N ALA A 116 18.08 -5.49 17.88
CA ALA A 116 17.87 -4.18 17.29
C ALA A 116 19.08 -3.73 16.45
N GLN A 117 20.30 -3.86 16.98
CA GLN A 117 21.53 -3.54 16.22
C GLN A 117 21.65 -4.36 14.95
N GLN A 118 21.43 -5.66 15.00
CA GLN A 118 21.49 -6.55 13.84
C GLN A 118 20.43 -6.16 12.81
N ALA A 119 19.22 -5.87 13.24
CA ALA A 119 18.11 -5.48 12.40
C ALA A 119 18.42 -4.14 11.67
N PHE A 120 18.82 -3.11 12.41
CA PHE A 120 19.21 -1.81 11.81
C PHE A 120 20.44 -1.91 10.92
N THR A 121 21.48 -2.68 11.33
CA THR A 121 22.66 -2.92 10.48
C THR A 121 22.30 -3.60 9.18
N ARG A 122 21.39 -4.57 9.22
CA ARG A 122 20.90 -5.26 8.02
C ARG A 122 20.23 -4.29 7.06
N VAL A 123 19.25 -3.51 7.52
CA VAL A 123 18.54 -2.56 6.65
C VAL A 123 19.45 -1.46 6.14
N ALA A 124 20.38 -0.95 6.95
CA ALA A 124 21.36 0.05 6.54
C ALA A 124 22.36 -0.47 5.49
N ARG A 125 22.83 -1.74 5.66
CA ARG A 125 23.75 -2.36 4.70
C ARG A 125 23.09 -2.63 3.36
N ASP A 126 21.87 -3.16 3.40
CA ASP A 126 21.17 -3.61 2.21
C ASP A 126 20.64 -2.40 1.40
N ASN A 127 20.78 -1.18 1.93
CA ASN A 127 20.31 0.06 1.30
C ASN A 127 18.83 -0.08 0.85
N PHE A 128 18.05 -0.80 1.64
CA PHE A 128 16.66 -1.08 1.34
C PHE A 128 15.83 0.17 1.48
N HIS A 129 15.64 0.84 0.37
CA HIS A 129 14.60 1.85 0.26
C HIS A 129 13.29 1.15 -0.12
N TYR A 130 12.26 1.34 0.72
CA TYR A 130 10.92 0.96 0.32
C TYR A 130 10.57 1.67 -0.98
N ARG A 131 10.07 0.93 -1.94
CA ARG A 131 9.68 1.48 -3.23
C ARG A 131 8.33 0.93 -3.68
N ILE A 132 7.62 1.72 -4.44
CA ILE A 132 6.48 1.24 -5.20
C ILE A 132 7.03 0.45 -6.39
N ALA A 133 6.88 -0.87 -6.36
CA ALA A 133 7.34 -1.76 -7.44
C ALA A 133 6.31 -1.96 -8.55
N ALA A 134 5.02 -1.82 -8.21
CA ALA A 134 3.94 -1.93 -9.18
C ALA A 134 2.83 -0.90 -8.92
N ILE A 135 2.25 -0.40 -10.00
CA ILE A 135 1.07 0.43 -10.02
C ILE A 135 0.02 -0.31 -10.85
N ILE A 136 -1.09 -0.69 -10.21
CA ILE A 136 -2.17 -1.41 -10.87
C ILE A 136 -3.29 -0.42 -11.18
N ILE A 137 -3.65 -0.33 -12.45
CA ILE A 137 -4.76 0.47 -12.94
C ILE A 137 -5.89 -0.49 -13.27
N ASP A 138 -7.05 -0.26 -12.67
CA ASP A 138 -8.24 -1.06 -12.89
C ASP A 138 -9.31 -0.23 -13.64
N PRO A 139 -9.43 -0.35 -14.97
CA PRO A 139 -10.53 0.26 -15.70
C PRO A 139 -11.83 -0.45 -15.30
N GLY A 140 -12.74 0.23 -14.59
CA GLY A 140 -14.02 -0.34 -14.17
C GLY A 140 -14.84 -0.88 -15.34
N HIS A 141 -15.78 -1.80 -15.07
CA HIS A 141 -16.71 -2.35 -16.06
C HIS A 141 -16.03 -3.05 -17.24
N GLY A 142 -16.72 -3.16 -18.40
CA GLY A 142 -16.21 -3.71 -19.67
C GLY A 142 -17.00 -4.88 -20.20
N GLY A 143 -16.98 -5.07 -21.51
CA GLY A 143 -17.68 -6.15 -22.20
C GLY A 143 -19.21 -6.08 -22.01
N ARG A 144 -19.79 -7.11 -21.36
CA ARG A 144 -21.23 -7.15 -21.06
C ARG A 144 -21.69 -6.16 -19.97
N ASP A 145 -20.78 -5.57 -19.23
CA ASP A 145 -21.04 -4.54 -18.23
C ASP A 145 -20.57 -3.18 -18.75
N PRO A 146 -21.48 -2.35 -19.30
CA PRO A 146 -21.11 -1.05 -19.83
C PRO A 146 -20.89 0.01 -18.74
N GLY A 147 -21.17 -0.31 -17.46
CA GLY A 147 -21.27 0.68 -16.40
C GLY A 147 -22.44 1.64 -16.60
N ALA A 148 -22.29 2.87 -16.18
CA ALA A 148 -23.27 3.91 -16.42
C ALA A 148 -23.38 4.22 -17.93
N VAL A 149 -24.63 4.30 -18.40
CA VAL A 149 -24.92 4.57 -19.83
C VAL A 149 -25.94 5.69 -19.93
N PHE A 150 -25.62 6.70 -20.73
CA PHE A 150 -26.55 7.80 -20.96
C PHE A 150 -26.43 8.38 -22.37
N TYR A 151 -27.56 8.90 -22.90
CA TYR A 151 -27.61 9.60 -24.18
C TYR A 151 -27.54 11.11 -23.97
N HIS A 152 -26.56 11.74 -24.55
CA HIS A 152 -26.45 13.20 -24.60
C HIS A 152 -26.52 13.75 -26.02
N THR A 153 -27.00 14.99 -26.17
CA THR A 153 -26.80 15.74 -27.37
C THR A 153 -25.51 16.54 -27.26
N ILE A 154 -24.45 16.07 -27.93
CA ILE A 154 -23.14 16.69 -27.98
C ILE A 154 -22.87 17.17 -29.41
N ASN A 155 -22.54 18.44 -29.56
CA ASN A 155 -22.34 19.08 -30.90
C ASN A 155 -23.49 18.82 -31.86
N GLY A 156 -24.73 18.93 -31.38
CA GLY A 156 -25.95 18.76 -32.19
C GLY A 156 -26.28 17.30 -32.56
N ARG A 157 -25.50 16.33 -32.10
CA ARG A 157 -25.72 14.89 -32.38
C ARG A 157 -26.05 14.14 -31.10
N ARG A 158 -27.03 13.24 -31.17
CA ARG A 158 -27.33 12.31 -30.08
C ARG A 158 -26.22 11.26 -30.01
N GLN A 159 -25.49 11.24 -28.90
CA GLN A 159 -24.35 10.35 -28.65
C GLN A 159 -24.63 9.50 -27.42
N LEU A 160 -24.36 8.20 -27.52
CA LEU A 160 -24.34 7.29 -26.39
C LEU A 160 -22.99 7.43 -25.69
N VAL A 161 -23.04 7.70 -24.39
CA VAL A 161 -21.86 7.75 -23.51
C VAL A 161 -21.91 6.55 -22.59
N ARG A 162 -20.84 5.78 -22.55
CA ARG A 162 -20.67 4.63 -21.69
C ARG A 162 -19.50 4.85 -20.76
N GLU A 163 -19.67 4.51 -19.50
CA GLU A 163 -18.60 4.56 -18.51
C GLU A 163 -17.41 3.70 -18.92
N SER A 164 -17.66 2.42 -19.29
CA SER A 164 -16.62 1.46 -19.68
C SER A 164 -15.67 1.96 -20.77
N ASP A 165 -16.18 2.75 -21.73
CA ASP A 165 -15.38 3.34 -22.82
C ASP A 165 -14.49 4.48 -22.30
N ILE A 166 -15.05 5.36 -21.46
CA ILE A 166 -14.34 6.49 -20.87
C ILE A 166 -13.19 5.99 -20.01
N VAL A 167 -13.49 5.08 -19.07
CA VAL A 167 -12.50 4.64 -18.09
C VAL A 167 -11.40 3.79 -18.72
N LEU A 168 -11.71 3.01 -19.77
CA LEU A 168 -10.69 2.28 -20.51
C LEU A 168 -9.74 3.23 -21.24
N ASN A 169 -10.28 4.27 -21.89
CA ASN A 169 -9.47 5.27 -22.56
C ASN A 169 -8.61 6.08 -21.59
N ALA A 170 -9.20 6.55 -20.49
CA ALA A 170 -8.48 7.23 -19.42
C ALA A 170 -7.35 6.39 -18.84
N SER A 171 -7.63 5.12 -18.53
CA SER A 171 -6.67 4.18 -17.96
C SER A 171 -5.49 3.89 -18.89
N LYS A 172 -5.74 3.78 -20.22
CA LYS A 172 -4.66 3.64 -21.20
C LYS A 172 -3.77 4.88 -21.25
N MET A 173 -4.37 6.08 -21.23
CA MET A 173 -3.61 7.34 -21.18
C MET A 173 -2.76 7.41 -19.91
N LEU A 174 -3.32 7.03 -18.76
CA LEU A 174 -2.62 6.98 -17.47
C LEU A 174 -1.45 6.00 -17.50
N ARG A 175 -1.69 4.76 -17.95
CA ARG A 175 -0.64 3.75 -18.13
C ARG A 175 0.51 4.30 -18.96
N ASP A 176 0.21 4.90 -20.13
CA ASP A 176 1.23 5.41 -21.04
C ASP A 176 2.05 6.56 -20.44
N MET A 177 1.46 7.37 -19.55
CA MET A 177 2.17 8.41 -18.81
C MET A 177 3.08 7.78 -17.73
N LEU A 178 2.56 6.81 -16.97
CA LEU A 178 3.29 6.15 -15.88
C LEU A 178 4.44 5.28 -16.40
N VAL A 179 4.26 4.54 -17.50
CA VAL A 179 5.34 3.75 -18.15
C VAL A 179 6.50 4.65 -18.57
N ARG A 180 6.22 5.82 -19.13
CA ARG A 180 7.28 6.78 -19.49
C ARG A 180 8.00 7.37 -18.27
N ARG A 181 7.27 7.57 -17.18
CA ARG A 181 7.83 8.16 -15.94
C ARG A 181 8.64 7.16 -15.13
N TYR A 182 8.20 5.91 -15.11
CA TYR A 182 8.72 4.86 -14.26
C TYR A 182 9.11 3.61 -15.08
N PRO A 183 10.24 3.64 -15.79
CA PRO A 183 10.68 2.49 -16.60
C PRO A 183 11.08 1.28 -15.74
N ASP A 184 11.35 1.50 -14.46
CA ASP A 184 11.75 0.50 -13.46
C ASP A 184 10.57 -0.11 -12.69
N LYS A 185 9.36 0.44 -12.84
CA LYS A 185 8.16 -0.04 -12.15
C LYS A 185 7.24 -0.80 -13.09
N ARG A 186 6.54 -1.80 -12.57
CA ARG A 186 5.51 -2.52 -13.32
C ARG A 186 4.23 -1.69 -13.33
N ILE A 187 3.81 -1.24 -14.50
CA ILE A 187 2.53 -0.57 -14.71
C ILE A 187 1.58 -1.59 -15.33
N LEU A 188 0.62 -2.06 -14.54
CA LEU A 188 -0.26 -3.17 -14.90
C LEU A 188 -1.70 -2.66 -15.05
N MET A 189 -2.46 -3.32 -15.91
CA MET A 189 -3.89 -3.05 -16.07
C MET A 189 -4.69 -4.34 -15.90
N THR A 190 -5.83 -4.28 -15.21
CA THR A 190 -6.73 -5.44 -15.08
C THR A 190 -7.34 -5.81 -16.43
N ARG A 191 -7.63 -4.84 -17.30
CA ARG A 191 -8.03 -5.03 -18.69
C ARG A 191 -7.44 -3.97 -19.63
N GLU A 192 -7.09 -4.37 -20.82
CA GLU A 192 -6.57 -3.48 -21.87
C GLU A 192 -7.53 -3.33 -23.07
N ARG A 193 -8.64 -4.03 -23.04
CA ARG A 193 -9.69 -4.03 -24.08
C ARG A 193 -11.06 -4.04 -23.45
N ASP A 194 -12.08 -3.89 -24.27
CA ASP A 194 -13.47 -3.97 -23.82
C ASP A 194 -13.87 -5.44 -23.61
N VAL A 195 -13.52 -5.95 -22.42
CA VAL A 195 -13.83 -7.28 -21.92
C VAL A 195 -14.37 -7.19 -20.49
N PHE A 196 -15.27 -8.07 -20.13
CA PHE A 196 -15.77 -8.19 -18.77
C PHE A 196 -14.76 -8.91 -17.89
N ILE A 197 -14.48 -8.34 -16.70
CA ILE A 197 -13.74 -8.98 -15.62
C ILE A 197 -14.57 -8.83 -14.35
N SER A 198 -14.78 -9.92 -13.63
CA SER A 198 -15.52 -9.89 -12.37
C SER A 198 -14.79 -9.06 -11.30
N LEU A 199 -15.51 -8.60 -10.29
CA LEU A 199 -14.90 -7.85 -9.18
C LEU A 199 -13.89 -8.72 -8.43
N GLU A 200 -14.19 -10.01 -8.28
CA GLU A 200 -13.32 -11.02 -7.67
C GLU A 200 -12.02 -11.20 -8.46
N ASP A 201 -12.11 -11.33 -9.79
CA ASP A 201 -10.93 -11.49 -10.65
C ASP A 201 -10.03 -10.27 -10.66
N ARG A 202 -10.61 -9.04 -10.55
CA ARG A 202 -9.83 -7.79 -10.42
C ARG A 202 -9.02 -7.78 -9.13
N ALA A 203 -9.65 -8.10 -8.00
CA ALA A 203 -8.99 -8.18 -6.71
C ALA A 203 -7.96 -9.31 -6.68
N PHE A 204 -8.30 -10.48 -7.23
CA PHE A 204 -7.38 -11.61 -7.34
C PHE A 204 -6.15 -11.26 -8.19
N PHE A 205 -6.34 -10.62 -9.34
CA PHE A 205 -5.23 -10.13 -10.17
C PHE A 205 -4.31 -9.20 -9.37
N ALA A 206 -4.88 -8.22 -8.66
CA ALA A 206 -4.10 -7.27 -7.87
C ALA A 206 -3.29 -7.98 -6.77
N ASN A 207 -3.92 -8.87 -6.02
CA ASN A 207 -3.30 -9.58 -4.91
C ASN A 207 -2.29 -10.66 -5.36
N SER A 208 -2.36 -11.11 -6.62
CA SER A 208 -1.43 -12.10 -7.18
C SER A 208 -0.12 -11.51 -7.72
N VAL A 209 0.00 -10.18 -7.77
CA VAL A 209 1.22 -9.52 -8.27
C VAL A 209 2.35 -9.72 -7.25
N PRO A 210 3.42 -10.47 -7.60
CA PRO A 210 4.48 -10.74 -6.64
C PRO A 210 5.30 -9.48 -6.36
N VAL A 211 5.66 -9.29 -5.11
CA VAL A 211 6.58 -8.25 -4.63
C VAL A 211 7.66 -8.89 -3.78
N ARG A 212 8.82 -8.24 -3.75
CA ARG A 212 9.92 -8.59 -2.86
C ARG A 212 9.73 -7.91 -1.50
N ASP A 213 10.54 -8.30 -0.52
CA ASP A 213 10.67 -7.53 0.69
C ASP A 213 11.00 -6.07 0.33
N HIS A 214 10.40 -5.11 1.05
CA HIS A 214 10.54 -3.67 0.81
C HIS A 214 9.94 -3.13 -0.51
N GLU A 215 9.15 -3.92 -1.20
CA GLU A 215 8.37 -3.48 -2.35
C GLU A 215 6.89 -3.37 -1.99
N ALA A 216 6.25 -2.32 -2.46
CA ALA A 216 4.82 -2.09 -2.30
C ALA A 216 4.12 -1.97 -3.66
N ILE A 217 2.82 -2.18 -3.63
CA ILE A 217 1.93 -2.02 -4.78
C ILE A 217 0.87 -0.99 -4.40
N ILE A 218 0.40 -0.22 -5.37
CA ILE A 218 -0.80 0.60 -5.23
C ILE A 218 -1.82 0.22 -6.30
N PHE A 219 -3.10 0.30 -5.94
CA PHE A 219 -4.22 -0.04 -6.80
C PHE A 219 -5.13 1.16 -7.03
N ILE A 220 -5.39 1.50 -8.30
CA ILE A 220 -6.21 2.63 -8.71
C ILE A 220 -7.34 2.14 -9.63
N SER A 221 -8.56 2.09 -9.10
CA SER A 221 -9.76 1.78 -9.89
C SER A 221 -10.32 3.07 -10.50
N MET A 222 -10.50 3.05 -11.82
CA MET A 222 -10.96 4.21 -12.60
C MET A 222 -12.42 4.04 -12.98
N HIS A 223 -13.25 5.01 -12.60
CA HIS A 223 -14.70 5.03 -12.77
C HIS A 223 -15.22 6.37 -13.28
N ALA A 224 -16.47 6.40 -13.68
CA ALA A 224 -17.23 7.60 -13.99
C ALA A 224 -18.66 7.45 -13.49
N ASN A 225 -18.99 8.23 -12.50
CA ASN A 225 -20.17 8.17 -11.66
C ASN A 225 -21.48 8.34 -12.45
N ALA A 226 -22.59 8.00 -11.80
CA ALA A 226 -23.93 8.26 -12.28
C ALA A 226 -24.85 8.66 -11.12
N ALA A 227 -25.81 9.55 -11.39
CA ALA A 227 -26.82 9.93 -10.43
C ALA A 227 -28.18 10.11 -11.08
N MET A 228 -29.25 9.86 -10.33
CA MET A 228 -30.63 10.22 -10.76
C MET A 228 -30.77 11.72 -10.92
N ASN A 229 -30.16 12.51 -10.02
CA ASN A 229 -30.07 13.96 -10.18
C ASN A 229 -29.02 14.31 -11.25
N ARG A 230 -29.48 14.71 -12.43
CA ARG A 230 -28.63 15.07 -13.57
C ARG A 230 -27.80 16.34 -13.37
N ASN A 231 -28.05 17.11 -12.32
CA ASN A 231 -27.24 18.26 -11.93
C ASN A 231 -26.03 17.84 -11.08
N ALA A 232 -26.00 16.59 -10.59
CA ALA A 232 -24.82 16.07 -9.91
C ALA A 232 -23.66 16.00 -10.92
N ARG A 233 -22.52 16.62 -10.56
CA ARG A 233 -21.33 16.72 -11.41
C ARG A 233 -20.08 16.87 -10.58
N GLY A 234 -18.93 16.67 -11.21
CA GLY A 234 -17.63 16.84 -10.60
C GLY A 234 -16.92 15.53 -10.31
N PHE A 235 -15.66 15.64 -9.94
CA PHE A 235 -14.81 14.49 -9.62
C PHE A 235 -14.75 14.26 -8.10
N GLU A 236 -14.55 13.01 -7.70
CA GLU A 236 -14.36 12.59 -6.30
C GLU A 236 -13.41 11.38 -6.24
N VAL A 237 -12.79 11.17 -5.09
CA VAL A 237 -11.90 10.02 -4.87
C VAL A 237 -12.33 9.29 -3.60
N TRP A 238 -12.39 7.98 -3.69
CA TRP A 238 -12.88 7.10 -2.64
C TRP A 238 -11.76 6.24 -2.08
N HIS A 239 -11.72 6.12 -0.76
CA HIS A 239 -10.86 5.19 -0.03
C HIS A 239 -11.69 4.24 0.83
N LEU A 240 -11.04 3.24 1.42
CA LEU A 240 -11.70 2.28 2.31
C LEU A 240 -12.17 2.96 3.60
N THR A 241 -13.35 2.57 4.11
CA THR A 241 -13.85 3.04 5.40
C THR A 241 -12.95 2.54 6.55
N HIS A 242 -13.00 3.24 7.68
CA HIS A 242 -12.27 2.83 8.90
C HIS A 242 -12.93 1.65 9.63
N THR A 243 -14.15 1.30 9.29
CA THR A 243 -14.91 0.21 9.93
C THR A 243 -14.66 -1.15 9.31
N TYR A 244 -14.15 -1.19 8.07
CA TYR A 244 -13.86 -2.43 7.40
C TYR A 244 -12.45 -2.94 7.76
N GLN A 245 -12.35 -4.22 8.15
CA GLN A 245 -11.09 -4.87 8.48
C GLN A 245 -10.85 -6.03 7.51
N ARG A 246 -9.71 -5.98 6.80
CA ARG A 246 -9.26 -7.04 5.91
C ARG A 246 -8.48 -8.11 6.68
N GLN A 247 -8.54 -9.34 6.19
CA GLN A 247 -7.59 -10.40 6.56
C GLN A 247 -6.48 -10.40 5.51
N ILE A 248 -5.36 -9.76 5.80
CA ILE A 248 -4.24 -9.59 4.89
C ILE A 248 -3.21 -10.70 5.08
N LEU A 249 -2.93 -11.02 6.36
CA LEU A 249 -1.95 -12.03 6.75
C LEU A 249 -2.61 -13.38 6.95
N ASP A 250 -2.01 -14.43 6.44
CA ASP A 250 -2.50 -15.80 6.58
C ASP A 250 -1.73 -16.61 7.64
N GLU A 251 -2.27 -17.77 8.00
CA GLU A 251 -1.71 -18.64 9.03
C GLU A 251 -0.41 -19.34 8.63
N THR A 252 -0.11 -19.42 7.33
CA THR A 252 1.13 -20.02 6.85
C THR A 252 2.32 -19.09 7.07
N GLN A 253 2.08 -17.79 6.99
CA GLN A 253 3.07 -16.74 7.26
C GLN A 253 3.23 -16.50 8.77
N PHE A 254 2.12 -16.45 9.50
CA PHE A 254 2.08 -16.18 10.95
C PHE A 254 1.21 -17.22 11.67
N PRO A 255 1.79 -18.35 12.11
CA PRO A 255 1.04 -19.43 12.75
C PRO A 255 0.42 -19.04 14.10
N ASP A 256 1.04 -18.14 14.85
CA ASP A 256 0.52 -17.62 16.11
C ASP A 256 -0.70 -16.73 15.86
N PRO A 257 -1.91 -17.10 16.33
CA PRO A 257 -3.13 -16.37 16.04
C PRO A 257 -3.18 -14.97 16.69
N ASP A 258 -2.65 -14.81 17.89
CA ASP A 258 -2.67 -13.52 18.61
C ASP A 258 -1.72 -12.53 17.93
N LEU A 259 -0.51 -13.01 17.60
CA LEU A 259 0.44 -12.23 16.82
C LEU A 259 -0.12 -11.86 15.46
N ARG A 260 -0.67 -12.83 14.73
CA ARG A 260 -1.27 -12.58 13.42
C ARG A 260 -2.38 -11.53 13.48
N GLN A 261 -3.22 -11.55 14.51
CA GLN A 261 -4.28 -10.56 14.67
C GLN A 261 -3.72 -9.15 14.86
N ILE A 262 -2.73 -8.98 15.72
CA ILE A 262 -2.08 -7.68 15.96
C ILE A 262 -1.41 -7.16 14.69
N LEU A 263 -0.64 -8.01 14.02
CA LEU A 263 0.04 -7.64 12.79
C LEU A 263 -0.92 -7.32 11.65
N ASN A 264 -2.02 -8.06 11.56
CA ASN A 264 -3.06 -7.79 10.58
C ASN A 264 -3.70 -6.41 10.81
N LEU A 265 -3.97 -6.04 12.06
CA LEU A 265 -4.48 -4.70 12.39
C LEU A 265 -3.50 -3.59 12.00
N LEU A 266 -2.22 -3.75 12.32
CA LEU A 266 -1.18 -2.76 11.98
C LEU A 266 -1.00 -2.63 10.47
N THR A 267 -0.97 -3.75 9.74
CA THR A 267 -0.86 -3.75 8.28
C THR A 267 -2.09 -3.11 7.62
N GLU A 268 -3.27 -3.43 8.14
CA GLU A 268 -4.54 -2.85 7.67
C GLU A 268 -4.57 -1.33 7.85
N GLU A 269 -4.18 -0.86 9.05
CA GLU A 269 -4.12 0.57 9.36
C GLU A 269 -3.13 1.29 8.44
N SER A 270 -1.97 0.70 8.21
CA SER A 270 -0.96 1.23 7.29
C SER A 270 -1.51 1.36 5.87
N PHE A 271 -2.10 0.30 5.31
CA PHE A 271 -2.68 0.35 3.96
C PHE A 271 -3.84 1.33 3.83
N ARG A 272 -4.63 1.48 4.90
CA ARG A 272 -5.72 2.44 4.95
C ARG A 272 -5.21 3.88 4.93
N MET A 273 -4.23 4.19 5.78
CA MET A 273 -3.61 5.53 5.82
C MET A 273 -2.94 5.87 4.49
N GLU A 274 -2.20 4.94 3.91
CA GLU A 274 -1.60 5.10 2.58
C GLU A 274 -2.67 5.29 1.49
N GLY A 275 -3.80 4.59 1.59
CA GLY A 275 -4.94 4.77 0.70
C GLY A 275 -5.56 6.17 0.81
N ILE A 276 -5.70 6.70 2.02
CA ILE A 276 -6.18 8.08 2.26
C ILE A 276 -5.21 9.09 1.63
N LEU A 277 -3.90 8.93 1.86
CA LEU A 277 -2.89 9.84 1.32
C LEU A 277 -2.81 9.78 -0.20
N LEU A 278 -2.92 8.58 -0.79
CA LEU A 278 -3.01 8.41 -2.24
C LEU A 278 -4.27 9.09 -2.80
N SER A 279 -5.40 8.92 -2.13
CA SER A 279 -6.67 9.57 -2.49
C SER A 279 -6.56 11.08 -2.46
N GLN A 280 -5.94 11.65 -1.41
CA GLN A 280 -5.76 13.09 -1.28
C GLN A 280 -4.85 13.63 -2.39
N ALA A 281 -3.71 12.97 -2.64
CA ALA A 281 -2.80 13.39 -3.70
C ALA A 281 -3.46 13.36 -5.09
N ILE A 282 -4.26 12.34 -5.38
CA ILE A 282 -5.02 12.25 -6.64
C ILE A 282 -6.08 13.35 -6.72
N LEU A 283 -6.81 13.60 -5.63
CA LEU A 283 -7.83 14.66 -5.57
C LEU A 283 -7.22 16.04 -5.82
N ASP A 284 -6.08 16.34 -5.20
CA ASP A 284 -5.35 17.59 -5.35
C ASP A 284 -4.81 17.75 -6.78
N GLY A 285 -4.29 16.68 -7.36
CA GLY A 285 -3.87 16.65 -8.75
C GLY A 285 -5.01 16.91 -9.73
N LEU A 286 -6.19 16.29 -9.51
CA LEU A 286 -7.42 16.56 -10.28
C LEU A 286 -7.88 18.00 -10.11
N TYR A 287 -7.88 18.52 -8.88
CA TYR A 287 -8.24 19.92 -8.62
C TYR A 287 -7.29 20.87 -9.33
N GLY A 288 -5.99 20.61 -9.31
CA GLY A 288 -4.99 21.43 -9.98
C GLY A 288 -5.14 21.49 -11.52
N THR A 289 -5.71 20.43 -12.13
CA THR A 289 -5.91 20.40 -13.60
C THR A 289 -7.32 20.75 -14.05
N MET A 290 -8.34 20.47 -13.25
CA MET A 290 -9.76 20.54 -13.62
C MET A 290 -10.61 21.44 -12.72
N GLY A 291 -10.11 21.91 -11.58
CA GLY A 291 -10.90 22.62 -10.58
C GLY A 291 -11.64 23.88 -11.05
N ASN A 292 -11.17 24.49 -12.13
CA ASN A 292 -11.85 25.62 -12.77
C ASN A 292 -12.94 25.22 -13.78
N GLN A 293 -13.09 23.93 -14.09
CA GLN A 293 -14.07 23.39 -15.05
C GLN A 293 -15.06 22.41 -14.41
N MET A 294 -14.65 21.74 -13.35
CA MET A 294 -15.45 20.72 -12.67
C MET A 294 -15.40 20.94 -11.14
N PRO A 295 -16.54 20.78 -10.45
CA PRO A 295 -16.54 20.79 -9.01
C PRO A 295 -15.65 19.69 -8.42
N ASN A 296 -14.86 20.03 -7.41
CA ASN A 296 -14.24 19.06 -6.51
C ASN A 296 -15.27 18.65 -5.46
N ARG A 297 -15.63 17.37 -5.44
CA ARG A 297 -16.61 16.79 -4.52
C ARG A 297 -15.95 16.22 -3.26
N GLY A 298 -14.62 16.25 -3.20
CA GLY A 298 -13.84 15.85 -2.04
C GLY A 298 -13.52 14.36 -1.98
N LEU A 299 -12.90 13.98 -0.86
CA LEU A 299 -12.67 12.61 -0.48
C LEU A 299 -13.96 11.97 0.04
N ARG A 300 -14.09 10.69 -0.25
CA ARG A 300 -15.20 9.86 0.19
C ARG A 300 -14.66 8.55 0.76
N ALA A 301 -15.42 7.94 1.65
CA ALA A 301 -15.11 6.63 2.20
C ALA A 301 -16.27 5.67 1.95
N GLU A 302 -15.98 4.51 1.38
CA GLU A 302 -16.94 3.45 1.12
C GLU A 302 -16.23 2.11 0.98
N ASP A 303 -16.94 1.01 1.26
CA ASP A 303 -16.41 -0.36 1.18
C ASP A 303 -16.59 -0.93 -0.23
N TRP A 304 -16.13 -0.18 -1.25
CA TRP A 304 -16.15 -0.66 -2.63
C TRP A 304 -15.44 -2.01 -2.75
N PHE A 305 -16.07 -2.95 -3.44
CA PHE A 305 -15.58 -4.33 -3.48
C PHE A 305 -14.10 -4.45 -3.86
N VAL A 306 -13.69 -3.80 -4.94
CA VAL A 306 -12.30 -3.86 -5.41
C VAL A 306 -11.31 -3.20 -4.44
N VAL A 307 -11.72 -2.14 -3.73
CA VAL A 307 -10.89 -1.46 -2.73
C VAL A 307 -10.73 -2.31 -1.48
N ARG A 308 -11.84 -2.85 -0.95
CA ARG A 308 -11.83 -3.65 0.29
C ARG A 308 -11.22 -5.05 0.12
N ARG A 309 -11.08 -5.55 -1.11
CA ARG A 309 -10.50 -6.88 -1.39
C ARG A 309 -9.07 -6.82 -1.90
N SER A 310 -8.53 -5.64 -2.11
CA SER A 310 -7.13 -5.44 -2.49
C SER A 310 -6.24 -5.36 -1.24
N ASN A 311 -5.27 -6.27 -1.11
CA ASN A 311 -4.34 -6.34 0.03
C ASN A 311 -3.18 -5.35 -0.14
N MET A 312 -3.52 -4.09 -0.43
CA MET A 312 -2.59 -2.98 -0.67
C MET A 312 -3.33 -1.65 -0.52
N PRO A 313 -2.63 -0.51 -0.48
CA PRO A 313 -3.25 0.81 -0.63
C PRO A 313 -4.07 0.88 -1.92
N ALA A 314 -5.37 1.09 -1.80
CA ALA A 314 -6.31 1.02 -2.91
C ALA A 314 -7.29 2.20 -2.88
N VAL A 315 -7.55 2.76 -4.05
CA VAL A 315 -8.46 3.89 -4.23
C VAL A 315 -9.37 3.68 -5.44
N LEU A 316 -10.54 4.35 -5.42
CA LEU A 316 -11.43 4.44 -6.57
C LEU A 316 -11.59 5.92 -6.96
N VAL A 317 -11.37 6.21 -8.23
CA VAL A 317 -11.40 7.58 -8.79
C VAL A 317 -12.62 7.72 -9.68
N GLU A 318 -13.51 8.63 -9.33
CA GLU A 318 -14.66 9.03 -10.14
C GLU A 318 -14.32 10.30 -10.91
N LEU A 319 -14.11 10.18 -12.21
CA LEU A 319 -13.68 11.28 -13.07
C LEU A 319 -14.76 12.35 -13.30
N GLY A 320 -16.03 12.02 -13.12
CA GLY A 320 -17.19 12.86 -13.33
C GLY A 320 -18.45 12.03 -13.48
N PHE A 321 -19.57 12.64 -13.80
CA PHE A 321 -20.87 11.97 -13.92
C PHE A 321 -21.28 11.73 -15.37
N VAL A 322 -21.42 10.44 -15.75
CA VAL A 322 -21.93 10.06 -17.08
C VAL A 322 -23.33 10.59 -17.34
N THR A 323 -24.15 10.75 -16.30
CA THR A 323 -25.51 11.29 -16.39
C THR A 323 -25.56 12.81 -16.51
N ASN A 324 -24.46 13.52 -16.22
CA ASN A 324 -24.34 14.96 -16.37
C ASN A 324 -23.82 15.33 -17.76
N ARG A 325 -24.49 16.27 -18.42
CA ARG A 325 -24.14 16.67 -19.82
C ARG A 325 -22.76 17.32 -19.89
N GLU A 326 -22.46 18.22 -18.96
CA GLU A 326 -21.18 18.97 -18.98
C GLU A 326 -20.00 18.04 -18.71
N ASP A 327 -20.11 17.21 -17.70
CA ASP A 327 -19.08 16.22 -17.38
C ASP A 327 -18.88 15.21 -18.52
N SER A 328 -19.97 14.74 -19.15
CA SER A 328 -19.89 13.85 -20.32
C SER A 328 -19.18 14.50 -21.50
N ILE A 329 -19.41 15.80 -21.76
CA ILE A 329 -18.68 16.53 -22.81
C ILE A 329 -17.18 16.56 -22.48
N LEU A 330 -16.82 16.83 -21.23
CA LEU A 330 -15.43 16.88 -20.81
C LEU A 330 -14.76 15.49 -20.88
N MET A 331 -15.44 14.44 -20.45
CA MET A 331 -14.92 13.07 -20.43
C MET A 331 -14.85 12.42 -21.82
N THR A 332 -15.71 12.81 -22.76
CA THR A 332 -15.70 12.30 -24.14
C THR A 332 -14.78 13.08 -25.07
N ASN A 333 -14.31 14.25 -24.67
CA ASN A 333 -13.31 15.02 -25.41
C ASN A 333 -11.90 14.57 -24.99
N ASN A 334 -11.11 14.07 -25.94
CA ASN A 334 -9.78 13.55 -25.67
C ASN A 334 -8.83 14.54 -25.00
N ALA A 335 -8.91 15.84 -25.32
CA ALA A 335 -8.02 16.84 -24.74
C ALA A 335 -8.35 17.09 -23.27
N THR A 336 -9.63 17.18 -22.90
CA THR A 336 -10.05 17.38 -21.52
C THR A 336 -9.92 16.09 -20.69
N LEU A 337 -10.24 14.93 -21.27
CA LEU A 337 -9.99 13.64 -20.62
C LEU A 337 -8.49 13.47 -20.30
N ARG A 338 -7.60 13.84 -21.23
CA ARG A 338 -6.17 13.83 -21.00
C ARG A 338 -5.75 14.72 -19.82
N ARG A 339 -6.37 15.89 -19.66
CA ARG A 339 -6.12 16.78 -18.52
C ARG A 339 -6.59 16.18 -17.19
N MET A 340 -7.75 15.48 -17.18
CA MET A 340 -8.20 14.74 -16.00
C MET A 340 -7.19 13.66 -15.65
N VAL A 341 -6.76 12.87 -16.63
CA VAL A 341 -5.75 11.81 -16.44
C VAL A 341 -4.41 12.40 -15.99
N GLU A 342 -4.03 13.58 -16.48
CA GLU A 342 -2.83 14.28 -15.99
C GLU A 342 -2.95 14.64 -14.52
N GLY A 343 -4.14 15.01 -14.04
CA GLY A 343 -4.40 15.23 -12.61
C GLY A 343 -4.18 13.96 -11.79
N VAL A 344 -4.76 12.85 -12.20
CA VAL A 344 -4.56 11.54 -11.54
C VAL A 344 -3.08 11.15 -11.55
N TYR A 345 -2.41 11.29 -12.71
CA TYR A 345 -0.98 11.03 -12.86
C TYR A 345 -0.13 11.87 -11.89
N ARG A 346 -0.40 13.16 -11.75
CA ARG A 346 0.32 14.05 -10.83
C ARG A 346 0.18 13.57 -9.39
N GLY A 347 -1.04 13.25 -8.97
CA GLY A 347 -1.28 12.73 -7.62
C GLY A 347 -0.55 11.43 -7.34
N ILE A 348 -0.60 10.47 -8.29
CA ILE A 348 0.15 9.21 -8.17
C ILE A 348 1.65 9.47 -8.06
N THR A 349 2.20 10.37 -8.89
CA THR A 349 3.66 10.64 -8.88
C THR A 349 4.09 11.36 -7.61
N GLU A 350 3.26 12.23 -7.06
CA GLU A 350 3.49 12.87 -5.77
C GLU A 350 3.49 11.86 -4.63
N PHE A 351 2.47 11.00 -4.57
CA PHE A 351 2.39 9.92 -3.58
C PHE A 351 3.61 8.98 -3.66
N VAL A 352 3.96 8.49 -4.86
CA VAL A 352 5.12 7.60 -5.05
C VAL A 352 6.40 8.27 -4.56
N SER A 353 6.60 9.56 -4.89
CA SER A 353 7.77 10.30 -4.46
C SER A 353 7.81 10.51 -2.93
N ALA A 354 6.67 10.77 -2.31
CA ALA A 354 6.56 10.92 -0.85
C ALA A 354 6.83 9.59 -0.15
N PHE A 355 6.18 8.52 -0.62
CA PHE A 355 6.34 7.17 -0.11
C PHE A 355 7.81 6.70 -0.14
N GLU A 356 8.49 6.87 -1.26
CA GLU A 356 9.89 6.43 -1.42
C GLU A 356 10.88 7.28 -0.63
N ARG A 357 10.61 8.60 -0.45
CA ARG A 357 11.43 9.46 0.40
C ARG A 357 11.28 9.17 1.89
N SER A 358 10.10 8.77 2.33
CA SER A 358 9.84 8.44 3.75
C SER A 358 10.31 7.03 4.14
N GLY A 359 10.88 6.26 3.21
CA GLY A 359 11.26 4.87 3.47
C GLY A 359 10.06 3.93 3.52
N GLY A 360 8.96 4.28 2.87
CA GLY A 360 7.78 3.44 2.78
C GLY A 360 6.71 3.68 3.83
N PHE A 361 6.88 4.67 4.73
CA PHE A 361 5.87 5.05 5.72
C PHE A 361 5.77 6.56 5.87
N ILE A 362 4.57 7.05 5.67
CA ILE A 362 4.19 8.36 6.12
C ILE A 362 3.69 8.19 7.55
N ILE A 363 4.60 8.35 8.52
CA ILE A 363 4.17 8.55 9.91
C ILE A 363 3.46 9.90 9.90
N ALA A 364 2.17 9.91 10.22
CA ALA A 364 1.47 11.15 10.51
C ALA A 364 2.28 11.88 11.62
N GLN A 365 2.72 13.09 11.31
CA GLN A 365 3.42 13.94 12.27
C GLN A 365 2.44 14.41 13.33
#